data_534c1a3e3a297de209290a7cef209922
#
_entry.id   534c1a3e3a297de209290a7cef209922
#
_cell.length_a   1.000
_cell.length_b   1.000
_cell.length_c   1.000
_cell.angle_alpha   90.00
_cell.angle_beta   90.00
_cell.angle_gamma   90.00
#
_symmetry.space_group_name_H-M   'P 1'
#
loop_
_entity.id
_entity.type
_entity.pdbx_description
1 polymer ?
#
loop_
_entity_poly.entity_id
_entity_poly.type
_entity_poly.pdbx_seq_one_letter_code
_entity_poly.pdbx_strand_id
1 'polypeptide(L)'
;LKFLWETYRTVLDIFKNNARLEVMYQTVTLQAFQFCLRYARKTEFRRLCELLRNHLQNAAKYSSQMHAINLSDPDTLQRHLDTRFQQLNVAVELELWQEAFKSVEDTHTLLSLSKRPAKNVMMANYFEKLARIFLVSENYLFHAAAWSRYCNLLRQSAAIMTAGQGQKKDNPSNIGDADLTKAASFVILSALAIPVISTSRSRGALVDVDEAKKNKNTRLTNLLGMSAPPTRAILFKDAINKGLLKRASPEIRELYNILEVDFHPLSICKRISPILTKIAADPEMKKYVLPLQQVILTRLFQQLSQVYETVELKFVLNLAQFPEEFQMTPAAIEKFIMNGCKKGDLAIRIDHATGVLTFDSDVFSSARALHPGSGSGSAGSEIVQRLQSTPAEIVRSQLTRLSKALYITCQYVDPTFNEDRQKAKAAALKRAEAGADKEHLDTIARSEVIQKMKETAANALAAKEREEAQKKRQRQQELQAAEVQRLADEQREREARRIRQEQEKVQREEMERQLKELKQGVKGVDID
;
A
#
# COMPACT_ATOMS: atom_id res chain seq x y z
N LEU A 1 38.06 -4.59 2.85
CA LEU A 1 36.63 -4.31 2.59
C LEU A 1 36.19 -2.92 3.09
N LYS A 2 36.56 -2.47 4.32
CA LYS A 2 36.23 -1.12 4.82
C LYS A 2 36.83 -0.01 3.94
N PHE A 3 38.10 -0.13 3.56
CA PHE A 3 38.76 0.83 2.67
C PHE A 3 38.02 0.98 1.33
N LEU A 4 37.66 -0.13 0.71
CA LEU A 4 36.94 -0.11 -0.57
C LEU A 4 35.55 0.55 -0.44
N TRP A 5 34.83 0.33 0.66
CA TRP A 5 33.59 1.00 0.95
C TRP A 5 33.74 2.53 1.08
N GLU A 6 34.73 2.98 1.84
CA GLU A 6 35.00 4.41 2.00
C GLU A 6 35.46 5.06 0.67
N THR A 7 36.19 4.32 -0.17
CA THR A 7 36.52 4.77 -1.52
C THR A 7 35.28 5.00 -2.37
N TYR A 8 34.34 4.04 -2.42
CA TYR A 8 33.07 4.22 -3.15
C TYR A 8 32.30 5.42 -2.65
N ARG A 9 32.19 5.58 -1.35
CA ARG A 9 31.48 6.69 -0.73
C ARG A 9 32.11 8.03 -1.11
N THR A 10 33.42 8.17 -0.98
CA THR A 10 34.15 9.41 -1.28
C THR A 10 34.02 9.76 -2.76
N VAL A 11 34.18 8.79 -3.65
CA VAL A 11 34.06 9.00 -5.11
C VAL A 11 32.62 9.46 -5.47
N LEU A 12 31.60 8.84 -4.90
CA LEU A 12 30.22 9.24 -5.12
C LEU A 12 29.92 10.66 -4.59
N ASP A 13 30.53 11.04 -3.46
CA ASP A 13 30.42 12.39 -2.92
C ASP A 13 31.09 13.45 -3.80
N ILE A 14 32.21 13.10 -4.48
CA ILE A 14 32.86 13.98 -5.44
C ILE A 14 32.03 14.14 -6.72
N PHE A 15 31.43 13.05 -7.22
CA PHE A 15 30.69 13.05 -8.49
C PHE A 15 29.26 13.59 -8.37
N LYS A 16 28.73 13.75 -7.16
CA LYS A 16 27.37 14.23 -6.95
C LYS A 16 27.12 15.58 -7.64
N ASN A 17 25.93 15.74 -8.18
CA ASN A 17 25.44 16.97 -8.80
C ASN A 17 26.33 17.55 -9.93
N ASN A 18 27.02 16.70 -10.67
CA ASN A 18 27.81 17.11 -11.84
C ASN A 18 27.33 16.38 -13.10
N ALA A 19 26.67 17.10 -14.01
CA ALA A 19 26.11 16.55 -15.25
C ALA A 19 27.17 15.89 -16.16
N ARG A 20 28.43 16.38 -16.15
CA ARG A 20 29.50 15.78 -16.94
C ARG A 20 29.98 14.44 -16.41
N LEU A 21 29.82 14.19 -15.12
CA LEU A 21 30.26 12.96 -14.44
C LEU A 21 29.12 11.97 -14.17
N GLU A 22 27.93 12.23 -14.68
CA GLU A 22 26.73 11.44 -14.42
C GLU A 22 26.89 9.97 -14.81
N VAL A 23 27.50 9.68 -15.97
CA VAL A 23 27.75 8.30 -16.43
C VAL A 23 28.73 7.59 -15.48
N MET A 24 29.78 8.29 -15.04
CA MET A 24 30.72 7.73 -14.08
C MET A 24 30.10 7.50 -12.72
N TYR A 25 29.26 8.44 -12.26
CA TYR A 25 28.48 8.29 -11.05
C TYR A 25 27.60 7.04 -11.09
N GLN A 26 26.88 6.80 -12.19
CA GLN A 26 26.08 5.61 -12.40
C GLN A 26 26.92 4.33 -12.34
N THR A 27 28.04 4.31 -13.07
CA THR A 27 28.94 3.14 -13.11
C THR A 27 29.49 2.79 -11.72
N VAL A 28 29.97 3.78 -10.98
CA VAL A 28 30.49 3.59 -9.61
C VAL A 28 29.38 3.14 -8.66
N THR A 29 28.17 3.67 -8.81
CA THR A 29 27.00 3.24 -8.02
C THR A 29 26.68 1.77 -8.27
N LEU A 30 26.66 1.33 -9.53
CA LEU A 30 26.42 -0.07 -9.88
C LEU A 30 27.50 -0.99 -9.33
N GLN A 31 28.77 -0.58 -9.39
CA GLN A 31 29.88 -1.33 -8.79
C GLN A 31 29.73 -1.43 -7.26
N ALA A 32 29.33 -0.35 -6.59
CA ALA A 32 29.06 -0.35 -5.16
C ALA A 32 27.89 -1.28 -4.78
N PHE A 33 26.83 -1.35 -5.61
CA PHE A 33 25.75 -2.33 -5.43
C PHE A 33 26.25 -3.77 -5.57
N GLN A 34 27.03 -4.06 -6.60
CA GLN A 34 27.65 -5.38 -6.80
C GLN A 34 28.58 -5.76 -5.65
N PHE A 35 29.36 -4.81 -5.15
CA PHE A 35 30.18 -5.02 -3.95
C PHE A 35 29.33 -5.39 -2.74
N CYS A 36 28.23 -4.65 -2.47
CA CYS A 36 27.34 -4.95 -1.36
C CYS A 36 26.67 -6.33 -1.50
N LEU A 37 26.27 -6.70 -2.71
CA LEU A 37 25.67 -7.99 -3.01
C LEU A 37 26.65 -9.14 -2.82
N ARG A 38 27.83 -9.03 -3.46
CA ARG A 38 28.88 -10.08 -3.43
C ARG A 38 29.36 -10.42 -2.02
N TYR A 39 29.47 -9.40 -1.16
CA TYR A 39 29.98 -9.55 0.19
C TYR A 39 28.87 -9.51 1.26
N ALA A 40 27.61 -9.59 0.86
CA ALA A 40 26.42 -9.54 1.73
C ALA A 40 26.43 -8.37 2.76
N ARG A 41 26.90 -7.18 2.30
CA ARG A 41 27.08 -6.00 3.15
C ARG A 41 25.78 -5.22 3.32
N LYS A 42 24.88 -5.74 4.16
CA LYS A 42 23.50 -5.21 4.36
C LYS A 42 23.49 -3.80 4.94
N THR A 43 24.39 -3.49 5.87
CA THR A 43 24.49 -2.18 6.54
C THR A 43 24.99 -1.09 5.60
N GLU A 44 26.05 -1.39 4.86
CA GLU A 44 26.63 -0.49 3.88
C GLU A 44 25.67 -0.22 2.72
N PHE A 45 24.93 -1.24 2.30
CA PHE A 45 23.89 -1.07 1.29
C PHE A 45 22.80 -0.08 1.73
N ARG A 46 22.31 -0.17 2.98
CA ARG A 46 21.34 0.81 3.51
C ARG A 46 21.89 2.23 3.51
N ARG A 47 23.15 2.40 3.94
CA ARG A 47 23.83 3.70 3.93
C ARG A 47 24.02 4.23 2.51
N LEU A 48 24.34 3.35 1.55
CA LEU A 48 24.44 3.71 0.14
C LEU A 48 23.09 4.19 -0.42
N CYS A 49 22.00 3.48 -0.14
CA CYS A 49 20.67 3.89 -0.57
C CYS A 49 20.27 5.26 -0.01
N GLU A 50 20.58 5.53 1.25
CA GLU A 50 20.33 6.83 1.89
C GLU A 50 21.19 7.94 1.27
N LEU A 51 22.48 7.67 1.04
CA LEU A 51 23.39 8.59 0.34
C LEU A 51 22.83 8.98 -1.04
N LEU A 52 22.40 8.01 -1.82
CA LEU A 52 21.83 8.24 -3.15
C LEU A 52 20.51 9.03 -3.12
N ARG A 53 19.67 8.85 -2.09
CA ARG A 53 18.46 9.68 -1.89
C ARG A 53 18.85 11.12 -1.61
N ASN A 54 19.79 11.34 -0.70
CA ASN A 54 20.29 12.67 -0.35
C ASN A 54 20.92 13.37 -1.57
N HIS A 55 21.69 12.65 -2.39
CA HIS A 55 22.27 13.19 -3.61
C HIS A 55 21.19 13.64 -4.62
N LEU A 56 20.14 12.83 -4.80
CA LEU A 56 19.03 13.16 -5.70
C LEU A 56 18.24 14.38 -5.19
N GLN A 57 17.96 14.45 -3.88
CA GLN A 57 17.31 15.60 -3.26
C GLN A 57 18.15 16.87 -3.40
N ASN A 58 19.46 16.76 -3.22
CA ASN A 58 20.39 17.87 -3.41
C ASN A 58 20.44 18.31 -4.88
N ALA A 59 20.44 17.37 -5.83
CA ALA A 59 20.39 17.68 -7.26
C ALA A 59 19.11 18.43 -7.63
N ALA A 60 17.95 18.03 -7.07
CA ALA A 60 16.70 18.74 -7.26
C ALA A 60 16.72 20.16 -6.66
N LYS A 61 17.32 20.32 -5.47
CA LYS A 61 17.41 21.59 -4.74
C LYS A 61 18.38 22.59 -5.39
N TYR A 62 19.50 22.11 -5.92
CA TYR A 62 20.57 22.93 -6.47
C TYR A 62 20.65 22.89 -8.00
N SER A 63 19.52 22.70 -8.67
CA SER A 63 19.42 22.60 -10.13
C SER A 63 19.85 23.87 -10.89
N SER A 64 19.90 25.03 -10.22
CA SER A 64 20.33 26.31 -10.80
C SER A 64 21.85 26.51 -10.84
N GLN A 65 22.66 25.61 -10.26
CA GLN A 65 24.10 25.74 -10.27
C GLN A 65 24.71 25.40 -11.64
N MET A 66 25.85 26.00 -11.95
CA MET A 66 26.60 25.70 -13.17
C MET A 66 27.01 24.22 -13.19
N HIS A 67 26.70 23.52 -14.29
CA HIS A 67 26.90 22.07 -14.47
C HIS A 67 26.09 21.16 -13.54
N ALA A 68 25.04 21.67 -12.89
CA ALA A 68 24.14 20.86 -12.10
C ALA A 68 23.40 19.82 -12.96
N ILE A 69 23.00 18.74 -12.33
CA ILE A 69 22.18 17.68 -12.96
C ILE A 69 20.78 18.23 -13.20
N ASN A 70 20.32 18.17 -14.45
CA ASN A 70 18.96 18.58 -14.81
C ASN A 70 18.01 17.37 -14.84
N LEU A 71 17.18 17.23 -13.81
CA LEU A 71 16.19 16.14 -13.72
C LEU A 71 15.02 16.30 -14.73
N SER A 72 14.94 17.43 -15.45
CA SER A 72 13.95 17.59 -16.53
C SER A 72 14.44 16.97 -17.85
N ASP A 73 15.73 16.66 -17.96
CA ASP A 73 16.29 15.97 -19.12
C ASP A 73 15.89 14.49 -19.10
N PRO A 74 15.25 13.98 -20.19
CA PRO A 74 14.76 12.62 -20.23
C PRO A 74 15.87 11.55 -20.16
N ASP A 75 17.06 11.83 -20.66
CA ASP A 75 18.18 10.87 -20.66
C ASP A 75 18.81 10.77 -19.26
N THR A 76 18.96 11.88 -18.58
CA THR A 76 19.36 11.95 -17.17
C THR A 76 18.37 11.21 -16.27
N LEU A 77 17.09 11.48 -16.44
CA LEU A 77 16.04 10.82 -15.67
C LEU A 77 16.03 9.30 -15.91
N GLN A 78 16.25 8.86 -17.16
CA GLN A 78 16.35 7.43 -17.48
C GLN A 78 17.53 6.76 -16.78
N ARG A 79 18.72 7.40 -16.70
CA ARG A 79 19.87 6.85 -15.97
C ARG A 79 19.59 6.72 -14.47
N HIS A 80 18.93 7.72 -13.89
CA HIS A 80 18.52 7.63 -12.48
C HIS A 80 17.48 6.52 -12.25
N LEU A 81 16.53 6.35 -13.15
CA LEU A 81 15.58 5.22 -13.11
C LEU A 81 16.30 3.88 -13.19
N ASP A 82 17.22 3.71 -14.13
CA ASP A 82 18.02 2.48 -14.28
C ASP A 82 18.79 2.15 -12.99
N THR A 83 19.36 3.17 -12.36
CA THR A 83 20.07 3.03 -11.07
C THR A 83 19.11 2.60 -9.95
N ARG A 84 17.90 3.18 -9.89
CA ARG A 84 16.90 2.81 -8.88
C ARG A 84 16.32 1.42 -9.09
N PHE A 85 16.12 0.99 -10.33
CA PHE A 85 15.73 -0.40 -10.63
C PHE A 85 16.80 -1.39 -10.16
N GLN A 86 18.08 -1.10 -10.37
CA GLN A 86 19.15 -1.96 -9.86
C GLN A 86 19.23 -1.94 -8.32
N GLN A 87 19.04 -0.78 -7.70
CA GLN A 87 18.91 -0.68 -6.25
C GLN A 87 17.80 -1.59 -5.71
N LEU A 88 16.63 -1.58 -6.34
CA LEU A 88 15.51 -2.44 -5.98
C LEU A 88 15.86 -3.92 -6.11
N ASN A 89 16.51 -4.32 -7.21
CA ASN A 89 16.94 -5.70 -7.43
C ASN A 89 17.85 -6.19 -6.30
N VAL A 90 18.90 -5.42 -6.00
CA VAL A 90 19.86 -5.76 -4.95
C VAL A 90 19.23 -5.76 -3.56
N ALA A 91 18.31 -4.83 -3.28
CA ALA A 91 17.57 -4.80 -2.01
C ALA A 91 16.75 -6.08 -1.78
N VAL A 92 16.09 -6.58 -2.83
CA VAL A 92 15.31 -7.82 -2.78
C VAL A 92 16.20 -9.05 -2.66
N GLU A 93 17.34 -9.10 -3.35
CA GLU A 93 18.30 -10.20 -3.26
C GLU A 93 18.98 -10.29 -1.89
N LEU A 94 19.26 -9.14 -1.27
CA LEU A 94 19.77 -9.06 0.11
C LEU A 94 18.70 -9.29 1.17
N GLU A 95 17.43 -9.48 0.77
CA GLU A 95 16.27 -9.65 1.66
C GLU A 95 16.04 -8.46 2.60
N LEU A 96 16.37 -7.26 2.16
CA LEU A 96 16.17 -6.01 2.89
C LEU A 96 14.80 -5.41 2.56
N TRP A 97 13.72 -6.05 3.01
CA TRP A 97 12.34 -5.75 2.61
C TRP A 97 11.92 -4.30 2.84
N GLN A 98 12.31 -3.70 3.97
CA GLN A 98 12.01 -2.29 4.25
C GLN A 98 12.71 -1.35 3.27
N GLU A 99 13.97 -1.64 2.95
CA GLU A 99 14.74 -0.84 2.00
C GLU A 99 14.26 -1.07 0.56
N ALA A 100 13.87 -2.31 0.24
CA ALA A 100 13.24 -2.65 -1.03
C ALA A 100 11.93 -1.85 -1.24
N PHE A 101 11.09 -1.75 -0.21
CA PHE A 101 9.86 -0.97 -0.28
C PHE A 101 10.12 0.54 -0.47
N LYS A 102 11.08 1.11 0.27
CA LYS A 102 11.53 2.50 0.04
C LYS A 102 12.07 2.71 -1.38
N SER A 103 12.81 1.73 -1.91
CA SER A 103 13.33 1.79 -3.29
C SER A 103 12.22 1.72 -4.35
N VAL A 104 11.12 0.99 -4.06
CA VAL A 104 9.90 1.01 -4.89
C VAL A 104 9.30 2.41 -4.92
N GLU A 105 9.17 3.07 -3.78
CA GLU A 105 8.64 4.44 -3.70
C GLU A 105 9.54 5.46 -4.41
N ASP A 106 10.84 5.36 -4.23
CA ASP A 106 11.82 6.19 -4.94
C ASP A 106 11.69 6.02 -6.46
N THR A 107 11.56 4.76 -6.93
CA THR A 107 11.37 4.44 -8.35
C THR A 107 10.05 4.99 -8.88
N HIS A 108 8.95 4.82 -8.12
CA HIS A 108 7.63 5.34 -8.50
C HIS A 108 7.63 6.87 -8.60
N THR A 109 8.30 7.56 -7.68
CA THR A 109 8.43 9.02 -7.72
C THR A 109 9.14 9.47 -9.00
N LEU A 110 10.22 8.81 -9.40
CA LEU A 110 10.92 9.11 -10.64
C LEU A 110 10.10 8.76 -11.88
N LEU A 111 9.34 7.65 -11.84
CA LEU A 111 8.43 7.28 -12.93
C LEU A 111 7.33 8.32 -13.14
N SER A 112 6.81 8.92 -12.07
CA SER A 112 5.79 9.98 -12.15
C SER A 112 6.33 11.30 -12.71
N LEU A 113 7.63 11.56 -12.56
CA LEU A 113 8.31 12.72 -13.16
C LEU A 113 8.68 12.49 -14.63
N SER A 114 8.79 11.22 -15.05
CA SER A 114 9.22 10.87 -16.40
C SER A 114 8.11 11.12 -17.43
N LYS A 115 8.42 11.90 -18.44
CA LYS A 115 7.55 12.09 -19.63
C LYS A 115 7.59 10.90 -20.59
N ARG A 116 8.66 10.10 -20.55
CA ARG A 116 8.82 8.89 -21.38
C ARG A 116 8.42 7.67 -20.57
N PRO A 117 7.65 6.72 -21.14
CA PRO A 117 7.36 5.47 -20.47
C PRO A 117 8.65 4.67 -20.26
N ALA A 118 8.76 4.05 -19.09
CA ALA A 118 9.89 3.16 -18.81
C ALA A 118 9.86 1.93 -19.72
N LYS A 119 11.03 1.32 -19.96
CA LYS A 119 11.16 0.11 -20.78
C LYS A 119 10.33 -1.04 -20.21
N ASN A 120 9.62 -1.77 -21.05
CA ASN A 120 8.76 -2.88 -20.63
C ASN A 120 9.50 -3.94 -19.80
N VAL A 121 10.76 -4.23 -20.13
CA VAL A 121 11.61 -5.16 -19.38
C VAL A 121 11.81 -4.69 -17.93
N MET A 122 12.09 -3.40 -17.74
CA MET A 122 12.29 -2.82 -16.41
C MET A 122 11.01 -2.79 -15.61
N MET A 123 9.88 -2.47 -16.25
CA MET A 123 8.57 -2.48 -15.61
C MET A 123 8.13 -3.91 -15.25
N ALA A 124 8.45 -4.91 -16.06
CA ALA A 124 8.19 -6.30 -15.73
C ALA A 124 8.99 -6.72 -14.49
N ASN A 125 10.29 -6.43 -14.44
CA ASN A 125 11.13 -6.68 -13.27
C ASN A 125 10.60 -5.92 -12.02
N TYR A 126 10.19 -4.67 -12.18
CA TYR A 126 9.59 -3.88 -11.11
C TYR A 126 8.35 -4.56 -10.51
N PHE A 127 7.40 -4.99 -11.34
CA PHE A 127 6.18 -5.65 -10.84
C PHE A 127 6.47 -7.02 -10.24
N GLU A 128 7.44 -7.77 -10.76
CA GLU A 128 7.89 -9.04 -10.16
C GLU A 128 8.47 -8.83 -8.76
N LYS A 129 9.40 -7.86 -8.60
CA LYS A 129 9.99 -7.54 -7.29
C LYS A 129 8.94 -7.00 -6.32
N LEU A 130 8.02 -6.17 -6.82
CA LEU A 130 6.90 -5.63 -6.03
C LEU A 130 5.97 -6.76 -5.55
N ALA A 131 5.65 -7.73 -6.42
CA ALA A 131 4.89 -8.91 -6.04
C ALA A 131 5.60 -9.70 -4.93
N ARG A 132 6.92 -9.89 -5.02
CA ARG A 132 7.70 -10.56 -3.99
C ARG A 132 7.68 -9.81 -2.65
N ILE A 133 7.81 -8.49 -2.67
CA ILE A 133 7.72 -7.64 -1.46
C ILE A 133 6.34 -7.78 -0.80
N PHE A 134 5.26 -7.74 -1.60
CA PHE A 134 3.90 -7.90 -1.06
C PHE A 134 3.64 -9.29 -0.49
N LEU A 135 4.21 -10.34 -1.08
CA LEU A 135 4.08 -11.69 -0.56
C LEU A 135 4.72 -11.82 0.82
N VAL A 136 5.93 -11.29 1.00
CA VAL A 136 6.64 -11.32 2.29
C VAL A 136 5.94 -10.48 3.36
N SER A 137 5.28 -9.39 2.94
CA SER A 137 4.46 -8.57 3.84
C SER A 137 3.05 -9.12 4.11
N GLU A 138 2.76 -10.34 3.64
CA GLU A 138 1.45 -11.02 3.77
C GLU A 138 0.27 -10.22 3.17
N ASN A 139 0.56 -9.34 2.22
CA ASN A 139 -0.46 -8.54 1.54
C ASN A 139 -0.87 -9.20 0.22
N TYR A 140 -1.63 -10.29 0.33
CA TYR A 140 -2.00 -11.13 -0.80
C TYR A 140 -2.83 -10.41 -1.87
N LEU A 141 -3.63 -9.42 -1.48
CA LEU A 141 -4.46 -8.66 -2.43
C LEU A 141 -3.59 -7.84 -3.40
N PHE A 142 -2.65 -7.06 -2.87
CA PHE A 142 -1.75 -6.26 -3.69
C PHE A 142 -0.70 -7.12 -4.40
N HIS A 143 -0.33 -8.26 -3.81
CA HIS A 143 0.48 -9.28 -4.46
C HIS A 143 -0.18 -9.81 -5.74
N ALA A 144 -1.45 -10.20 -5.67
CA ALA A 144 -2.21 -10.66 -6.83
C ALA A 144 -2.40 -9.54 -7.89
N ALA A 145 -2.62 -8.30 -7.44
CA ALA A 145 -2.68 -7.14 -8.33
C ALA A 145 -1.35 -6.89 -9.06
N ALA A 146 -0.21 -7.05 -8.38
CA ALA A 146 1.11 -6.92 -9.00
C ALA A 146 1.34 -8.00 -10.07
N TRP A 147 0.97 -9.26 -9.80
CA TRP A 147 1.01 -10.34 -10.80
C TRP A 147 0.08 -10.08 -11.98
N SER A 148 -1.11 -9.55 -11.75
CA SER A 148 -2.03 -9.16 -12.84
C SER A 148 -1.40 -8.07 -13.74
N ARG A 149 -0.72 -7.08 -13.16
CA ARG A 149 0.01 -6.05 -13.92
C ARG A 149 1.17 -6.64 -14.71
N TYR A 150 1.97 -7.49 -14.08
CA TYR A 150 3.07 -8.21 -14.72
C TYR A 150 2.59 -9.01 -15.94
N CYS A 151 1.55 -9.83 -15.77
CA CYS A 151 0.99 -10.66 -16.84
C CYS A 151 0.42 -9.81 -17.99
N ASN A 152 -0.25 -8.70 -17.70
CA ASN A 152 -0.74 -7.79 -18.72
C ASN A 152 0.40 -7.20 -19.56
N LEU A 153 1.50 -6.84 -18.91
CA LEU A 153 2.68 -6.30 -19.58
C LEU A 153 3.36 -7.33 -20.47
N LEU A 154 3.50 -8.58 -20.01
CA LEU A 154 4.01 -9.68 -20.83
C LEU A 154 3.12 -9.95 -22.06
N ARG A 155 1.80 -9.95 -21.88
CA ARG A 155 0.85 -10.13 -23.00
C ARG A 155 0.95 -9.01 -24.02
N GLN A 156 1.07 -7.75 -23.57
CA GLN A 156 1.26 -6.61 -24.47
C GLN A 156 2.57 -6.73 -25.24
N SER A 157 3.65 -7.13 -24.57
CA SER A 157 4.94 -7.36 -25.22
C SER A 157 4.88 -8.51 -26.24
N ALA A 158 4.22 -9.61 -25.91
CA ALA A 158 4.02 -10.73 -26.83
C ALA A 158 3.15 -10.34 -28.05
N ALA A 159 2.09 -9.53 -27.85
CA ALA A 159 1.24 -9.06 -28.94
C ALA A 159 1.99 -8.13 -29.92
N ILE A 160 2.89 -7.28 -29.43
CA ILE A 160 3.74 -6.43 -30.27
C ILE A 160 4.71 -7.27 -31.11
N MET A 161 5.24 -8.35 -30.54
CA MET A 161 6.13 -9.27 -31.26
C MET A 161 5.41 -10.03 -32.40
N THR A 162 4.18 -10.53 -32.13
CA THR A 162 3.39 -11.24 -33.13
C THR A 162 2.86 -10.34 -34.24
N ALA A 163 2.68 -9.04 -33.97
CA ALA A 163 2.23 -8.07 -34.98
C ALA A 163 3.32 -7.63 -35.97
N GLY A 164 4.52 -8.21 -35.94
CA GLY A 164 5.59 -7.93 -36.89
C GLY A 164 6.19 -6.51 -36.84
N GLN A 165 5.82 -5.71 -35.88
CA GLN A 165 6.40 -4.40 -35.65
C GLN A 165 7.76 -4.54 -34.93
N GLY A 166 8.79 -4.79 -35.70
CA GLY A 166 10.20 -4.65 -35.42
C GLY A 166 10.68 -4.99 -34.02
N GLN A 167 11.76 -5.75 -33.95
CA GLN A 167 12.57 -5.96 -32.74
C GLN A 167 12.98 -4.60 -32.13
N LYS A 168 12.11 -3.98 -31.36
CA LYS A 168 12.55 -2.91 -30.48
C LYS A 168 13.34 -3.55 -29.35
N LYS A 169 14.57 -3.11 -29.17
CA LYS A 169 15.54 -3.51 -28.14
C LYS A 169 14.98 -3.47 -26.68
N ASP A 170 13.77 -2.95 -26.52
CA ASP A 170 13.11 -2.68 -25.25
C ASP A 170 12.08 -3.75 -24.84
N ASN A 171 11.81 -4.75 -25.67
CA ASN A 171 10.93 -5.85 -25.32
C ASN A 171 11.76 -7.05 -24.83
N PRO A 172 11.28 -7.77 -23.78
CA PRO A 172 11.94 -8.99 -23.36
C PRO A 172 12.02 -9.94 -24.56
N SER A 173 13.23 -10.18 -25.04
CA SER A 173 13.50 -11.14 -26.10
C SER A 173 13.08 -12.53 -25.64
N ASN A 174 12.26 -13.23 -26.48
CA ASN A 174 11.83 -14.61 -26.27
C ASN A 174 10.86 -14.85 -25.10
N ILE A 175 9.71 -14.16 -25.07
CA ILE A 175 8.60 -14.59 -24.22
C ILE A 175 8.01 -15.86 -24.83
N GLY A 176 8.35 -17.02 -24.26
CA GLY A 176 7.80 -18.31 -24.65
C GLY A 176 6.33 -18.44 -24.22
N ASP A 177 5.60 -19.34 -24.87
CA ASP A 177 4.24 -19.68 -24.45
C ASP A 177 4.22 -20.28 -23.02
N ALA A 178 5.30 -20.96 -22.63
CA ALA A 178 5.52 -21.45 -21.27
C ALA A 178 5.56 -20.32 -20.23
N ASP A 179 6.22 -19.19 -20.52
CA ASP A 179 6.30 -18.05 -19.61
C ASP A 179 4.93 -17.38 -19.42
N LEU A 180 4.16 -17.27 -20.50
CA LEU A 180 2.80 -16.76 -20.43
C LEU A 180 1.86 -17.69 -19.66
N THR A 181 2.03 -19.01 -19.81
CA THR A 181 1.28 -20.02 -19.04
C THR A 181 1.64 -19.95 -17.55
N LYS A 182 2.93 -19.82 -17.26
CA LYS A 182 3.43 -19.64 -15.88
C LYS A 182 2.89 -18.35 -15.26
N ALA A 183 2.96 -17.23 -15.97
CA ALA A 183 2.43 -15.95 -15.50
C ALA A 183 0.90 -15.99 -15.27
N ALA A 184 0.14 -16.60 -16.18
CA ALA A 184 -1.29 -16.81 -16.03
C ALA A 184 -1.61 -17.68 -14.80
N SER A 185 -0.83 -18.72 -14.59
CA SER A 185 -0.94 -19.60 -13.43
C SER A 185 -0.71 -18.85 -12.12
N PHE A 186 0.32 -18.00 -12.05
CA PHE A 186 0.57 -17.17 -10.87
C PHE A 186 -0.54 -16.14 -10.62
N VAL A 187 -1.13 -15.55 -11.66
CA VAL A 187 -2.27 -14.62 -11.50
C VAL A 187 -3.47 -15.32 -10.86
N ILE A 188 -3.84 -16.51 -11.35
CA ILE A 188 -4.98 -17.25 -10.81
C ILE A 188 -4.66 -17.75 -9.39
N LEU A 189 -3.48 -18.34 -9.18
CA LEU A 189 -3.07 -18.88 -7.89
C LEU A 189 -2.99 -17.79 -6.81
N SER A 190 -2.40 -16.65 -7.13
CA SER A 190 -2.32 -15.52 -6.21
C SER A 190 -3.69 -14.93 -5.88
N ALA A 191 -4.61 -14.89 -6.86
CA ALA A 191 -5.98 -14.44 -6.63
C ALA A 191 -6.78 -15.42 -5.75
N LEU A 192 -6.57 -16.74 -5.91
CA LEU A 192 -7.17 -17.78 -5.05
C LEU A 192 -6.63 -17.70 -3.62
N ALA A 193 -5.36 -17.38 -3.45
CA ALA A 193 -4.71 -17.24 -2.15
C ALA A 193 -5.11 -15.97 -1.36
N ILE A 194 -5.91 -15.06 -1.93
CA ILE A 194 -6.39 -13.89 -1.20
C ILE A 194 -7.33 -14.35 -0.09
N PRO A 195 -7.03 -14.06 1.19
CA PRO A 195 -7.92 -14.38 2.30
C PRO A 195 -9.29 -13.72 2.10
N VAL A 196 -10.36 -14.49 2.21
CA VAL A 196 -11.73 -13.96 2.13
C VAL A 196 -12.06 -13.17 3.40
N ILE A 197 -11.34 -13.46 4.48
CA ILE A 197 -11.48 -12.76 5.76
C ILE A 197 -10.91 -11.36 5.62
N SER A 198 -11.78 -10.35 5.69
CA SER A 198 -11.31 -8.96 5.74
C SER A 198 -10.63 -8.72 7.08
N THR A 199 -9.32 -8.47 7.06
CA THR A 199 -8.53 -8.09 8.24
C THR A 199 -8.93 -6.72 8.83
N SER A 200 -10.01 -6.11 8.32
CA SER A 200 -10.32 -4.69 8.51
C SER A 200 -11.37 -4.37 9.58
N ARG A 201 -11.97 -5.37 10.25
CA ARG A 201 -12.95 -5.08 11.32
C ARG A 201 -12.55 -5.68 12.65
N SER A 202 -11.65 -5.04 13.37
CA SER A 202 -11.74 -5.12 14.82
C SER A 202 -12.88 -4.18 15.27
N ARG A 203 -13.98 -4.74 15.79
CA ARG A 203 -15.03 -3.98 16.45
C ARG A 203 -14.39 -3.13 17.54
N GLY A 204 -14.39 -1.83 17.40
CA GLY A 204 -13.86 -0.89 18.40
C GLY A 204 -12.63 -0.08 17.97
N ALA A 205 -12.14 -0.21 16.75
CA ALA A 205 -11.09 0.67 16.26
C ALA A 205 -11.70 2.02 15.85
N LEU A 206 -11.21 3.05 16.48
CA LEU A 206 -11.53 4.47 16.25
C LEU A 206 -11.43 4.84 14.75
N VAL A 207 -12.22 5.81 14.35
CA VAL A 207 -12.35 6.35 12.97
C VAL A 207 -10.99 6.65 12.31
N ASP A 208 -9.98 7.04 13.09
CA ASP A 208 -8.62 7.34 12.62
C ASP A 208 -7.88 6.15 11.99
N VAL A 209 -8.19 4.93 12.42
CA VAL A 209 -7.56 3.71 11.86
C VAL A 209 -8.06 3.42 10.45
N ASP A 210 -9.29 3.79 10.14
CA ASP A 210 -9.87 3.57 8.82
C ASP A 210 -9.33 4.57 7.79
N GLU A 211 -9.04 5.82 8.19
CA GLU A 211 -8.37 6.80 7.32
C GLU A 211 -6.92 6.40 7.04
N ALA A 212 -6.18 5.96 8.04
CA ALA A 212 -4.82 5.47 7.86
C ALA A 212 -4.77 4.26 6.90
N LYS A 213 -5.75 3.34 6.99
CA LYS A 213 -5.88 2.21 6.05
C LYS A 213 -6.23 2.67 4.64
N LYS A 214 -7.16 3.63 4.48
CA LYS A 214 -7.50 4.20 3.17
C LYS A 214 -6.27 4.84 2.53
N ASN A 215 -5.53 5.67 3.28
CA ASN A 215 -4.32 6.32 2.81
C ASN A 215 -3.25 5.29 2.41
N LYS A 216 -3.06 4.24 3.21
CA LYS A 216 -2.16 3.12 2.87
C LYS A 216 -2.59 2.42 1.59
N ASN A 217 -3.85 2.07 1.45
CA ASN A 217 -4.38 1.39 0.27
C ASN A 217 -4.26 2.28 -0.98
N THR A 218 -4.56 3.57 -0.87
CA THR A 218 -4.39 4.53 -1.97
C THR A 218 -2.93 4.62 -2.41
N ARG A 219 -2.00 4.70 -1.46
CA ARG A 219 -0.56 4.71 -1.74
C ARG A 219 -0.11 3.45 -2.46
N LEU A 220 -0.53 2.26 -1.98
CA LEU A 220 -0.21 0.98 -2.63
C LEU A 220 -0.86 0.85 -4.01
N THR A 221 -2.07 1.36 -4.20
CA THR A 221 -2.78 1.39 -5.48
C THR A 221 -2.02 2.25 -6.50
N ASN A 222 -1.52 3.40 -6.07
CA ASN A 222 -0.71 4.28 -6.91
C ASN A 222 0.60 3.62 -7.34
N LEU A 223 1.29 2.88 -6.44
CA LEU A 223 2.52 2.13 -6.79
C LEU A 223 2.29 1.09 -7.90
N LEU A 224 1.07 0.55 -8.00
CA LEU A 224 0.66 -0.35 -9.08
C LEU A 224 0.17 0.38 -10.33
N GLY A 225 0.07 1.71 -10.31
CA GLY A 225 -0.50 2.51 -11.39
C GLY A 225 -1.97 2.17 -11.68
N MET A 226 -2.76 1.89 -10.63
CA MET A 226 -4.18 1.60 -10.73
C MET A 226 -4.98 2.82 -10.29
N SER A 227 -6.13 3.07 -10.92
CA SER A 227 -7.02 4.19 -10.60
C SER A 227 -7.91 3.92 -9.39
N ALA A 228 -8.20 2.64 -9.12
CA ALA A 228 -9.05 2.23 -8.01
C ALA A 228 -8.37 1.07 -7.24
N PRO A 229 -8.65 0.93 -5.93
CA PRO A 229 -8.10 -0.17 -5.14
C PRO A 229 -8.58 -1.52 -5.70
N PRO A 230 -7.69 -2.51 -5.83
CA PRO A 230 -8.05 -3.82 -6.34
C PRO A 230 -8.97 -4.54 -5.34
N THR A 231 -9.94 -5.28 -5.85
CA THR A 231 -10.75 -6.23 -5.06
C THR A 231 -10.59 -7.63 -5.63
N ARG A 232 -10.78 -8.66 -4.78
CA ARG A 232 -10.70 -10.06 -5.22
C ARG A 232 -11.62 -10.34 -6.40
N ALA A 233 -12.85 -9.83 -6.37
CA ALA A 233 -13.85 -10.03 -7.42
C ALA A 233 -13.43 -9.39 -8.76
N ILE A 234 -12.86 -8.17 -8.71
CA ILE A 234 -12.36 -7.47 -9.90
C ILE A 234 -11.18 -8.22 -10.52
N LEU A 235 -10.24 -8.73 -9.70
CA LEU A 235 -9.08 -9.49 -10.18
C LEU A 235 -9.51 -10.78 -10.88
N PHE A 236 -10.49 -11.53 -10.34
CA PHE A 236 -11.03 -12.71 -11.00
C PHE A 236 -11.77 -12.38 -12.28
N LYS A 237 -12.63 -11.35 -12.25
CA LYS A 237 -13.35 -10.91 -13.46
C LYS A 237 -12.40 -10.53 -14.59
N ASP A 238 -11.35 -9.79 -14.26
CA ASP A 238 -10.29 -9.42 -15.19
C ASP A 238 -9.54 -10.64 -15.74
N ALA A 239 -9.17 -11.59 -14.89
CA ALA A 239 -8.47 -12.80 -15.28
C ALA A 239 -9.33 -13.69 -16.21
N ILE A 240 -10.62 -13.83 -15.91
CA ILE A 240 -11.56 -14.61 -16.74
C ILE A 240 -11.79 -13.90 -18.07
N ASN A 241 -12.06 -12.59 -18.08
CA ASN A 241 -12.28 -11.81 -19.30
C ASN A 241 -11.08 -11.84 -20.25
N LYS A 242 -9.86 -11.88 -19.69
CA LYS A 242 -8.61 -11.97 -20.46
C LYS A 242 -8.26 -13.40 -20.88
N GLY A 243 -9.06 -14.38 -20.53
CA GLY A 243 -8.85 -15.79 -20.86
C GLY A 243 -7.65 -16.45 -20.16
N LEU A 244 -7.17 -15.85 -19.04
CA LEU A 244 -6.01 -16.36 -18.31
C LEU A 244 -6.28 -17.74 -17.69
N LEU A 245 -7.53 -17.98 -17.27
CA LEU A 245 -7.93 -19.28 -16.73
C LEU A 245 -7.74 -20.43 -17.74
N LYS A 246 -8.05 -20.19 -19.03
CA LYS A 246 -7.85 -21.20 -20.09
C LYS A 246 -6.37 -21.50 -20.36
N ARG A 247 -5.51 -20.52 -20.10
CA ARG A 247 -4.06 -20.61 -20.33
C ARG A 247 -3.29 -21.13 -19.13
N ALA A 248 -3.86 -21.04 -17.92
CA ALA A 248 -3.24 -21.53 -16.69
C ALA A 248 -3.01 -23.04 -16.72
N SER A 249 -2.06 -23.53 -15.90
CA SER A 249 -1.79 -24.96 -15.77
C SER A 249 -3.04 -25.74 -15.36
N PRO A 250 -3.18 -27.02 -15.77
CA PRO A 250 -4.37 -27.82 -15.52
C PRO A 250 -4.66 -27.96 -14.01
N GLU A 251 -3.63 -28.09 -13.17
CA GLU A 251 -3.76 -28.19 -11.71
C GLU A 251 -4.42 -26.95 -11.11
N ILE A 252 -4.00 -25.77 -11.55
CA ILE A 252 -4.55 -24.50 -11.04
C ILE A 252 -5.96 -24.26 -11.57
N ARG A 253 -6.25 -24.70 -12.78
CA ARG A 253 -7.60 -24.65 -13.36
C ARG A 253 -8.56 -25.56 -12.58
N GLU A 254 -8.12 -26.76 -12.23
CA GLU A 254 -8.87 -27.69 -11.41
C GLU A 254 -9.09 -27.13 -9.99
N LEU A 255 -8.05 -26.54 -9.38
CA LEU A 255 -8.15 -25.87 -8.09
C LEU A 255 -9.19 -24.73 -8.12
N TYR A 256 -9.18 -23.93 -9.19
CA TYR A 256 -10.18 -22.87 -9.37
C TYR A 256 -11.61 -23.45 -9.44
N ASN A 257 -11.80 -24.51 -10.23
CA ASN A 257 -13.12 -25.14 -10.36
C ASN A 257 -13.62 -25.70 -9.02
N ILE A 258 -12.76 -26.35 -8.25
CA ILE A 258 -13.12 -26.89 -6.93
C ILE A 258 -13.45 -25.78 -5.93
N LEU A 259 -12.70 -24.67 -5.92
CA LEU A 259 -12.88 -23.61 -4.93
C LEU A 259 -13.99 -22.62 -5.27
N GLU A 260 -14.19 -22.27 -6.55
CA GLU A 260 -15.08 -21.18 -6.94
C GLU A 260 -16.35 -21.66 -7.68
N VAL A 261 -16.31 -22.83 -8.31
CA VAL A 261 -17.46 -23.34 -9.10
C VAL A 261 -18.15 -24.48 -8.37
N ASP A 262 -17.46 -25.59 -8.13
CA ASP A 262 -18.01 -26.84 -7.59
C ASP A 262 -17.52 -27.11 -6.17
N PHE A 263 -17.93 -26.26 -5.25
CA PHE A 263 -17.52 -26.39 -3.86
C PHE A 263 -18.33 -27.42 -3.11
N HIS A 264 -17.70 -28.55 -2.71
CA HIS A 264 -18.31 -29.59 -1.89
C HIS A 264 -17.64 -29.66 -0.51
N PRO A 265 -18.27 -29.14 0.56
CA PRO A 265 -17.64 -29.02 1.88
C PRO A 265 -17.17 -30.35 2.47
N LEU A 266 -17.94 -31.43 2.27
CA LEU A 266 -17.61 -32.74 2.84
C LEU A 266 -16.44 -33.48 2.14
N SER A 267 -16.07 -33.09 0.93
CA SER A 267 -15.04 -33.76 0.15
C SER A 267 -13.90 -32.84 -0.31
N ILE A 268 -13.98 -31.56 0.02
CA ILE A 268 -13.08 -30.55 -0.51
C ILE A 268 -11.61 -30.84 -0.19
N CYS A 269 -11.29 -31.16 1.05
CA CYS A 269 -9.90 -31.42 1.46
C CYS A 269 -9.33 -32.64 0.76
N LYS A 270 -10.13 -33.72 0.59
CA LYS A 270 -9.71 -34.93 -0.14
C LYS A 270 -9.45 -34.64 -1.61
N ARG A 271 -10.29 -33.82 -2.27
CA ARG A 271 -10.14 -33.44 -3.68
C ARG A 271 -8.96 -32.52 -3.92
N ILE A 272 -8.68 -31.60 -3.00
CA ILE A 272 -7.61 -30.61 -3.13
C ILE A 272 -6.26 -31.17 -2.71
N SER A 273 -6.22 -32.16 -1.82
CA SER A 273 -4.97 -32.75 -1.31
C SER A 273 -3.95 -33.13 -2.42
N PRO A 274 -4.32 -33.86 -3.48
CA PRO A 274 -3.37 -34.21 -4.55
C PRO A 274 -2.90 -32.98 -5.35
N ILE A 275 -3.76 -31.97 -5.46
CA ILE A 275 -3.41 -30.72 -6.16
C ILE A 275 -2.43 -29.89 -5.33
N LEU A 276 -2.65 -29.79 -4.03
CA LEU A 276 -1.72 -29.11 -3.10
C LEU A 276 -0.35 -29.76 -3.09
N THR A 277 -0.28 -31.09 -3.14
CA THR A 277 1.00 -31.83 -3.21
C THR A 277 1.75 -31.48 -4.50
N LYS A 278 1.05 -31.39 -5.64
CA LYS A 278 1.67 -30.97 -6.91
C LYS A 278 2.14 -29.52 -6.86
N ILE A 279 1.34 -28.60 -6.30
CA ILE A 279 1.71 -27.18 -6.10
C ILE A 279 2.91 -27.07 -5.16
N ALA A 280 2.99 -27.90 -4.12
CA ALA A 280 4.09 -27.90 -3.17
C ALA A 280 5.41 -28.42 -3.75
N ALA A 281 5.35 -29.25 -4.81
CA ALA A 281 6.53 -29.72 -5.52
C ALA A 281 7.28 -28.60 -6.26
N ASP A 282 6.58 -27.54 -6.68
CA ASP A 282 7.20 -26.36 -7.28
C ASP A 282 7.65 -25.37 -6.19
N PRO A 283 8.96 -25.08 -6.05
CA PRO A 283 9.48 -24.18 -5.02
C PRO A 283 8.92 -22.74 -5.10
N GLU A 284 8.54 -22.29 -6.30
CA GLU A 284 7.94 -20.97 -6.48
C GLU A 284 6.47 -20.94 -6.05
N MET A 285 5.72 -22.04 -6.24
CA MET A 285 4.30 -22.15 -5.91
C MET A 285 4.07 -22.59 -4.46
N LYS A 286 5.03 -23.28 -3.83
CA LYS A 286 4.96 -23.72 -2.43
C LYS A 286 4.54 -22.64 -1.45
N LYS A 287 4.92 -21.39 -1.71
CA LYS A 287 4.60 -20.22 -0.88
C LYS A 287 3.11 -19.93 -0.74
N TYR A 288 2.30 -20.44 -1.68
CA TYR A 288 0.84 -20.24 -1.67
C TYR A 288 0.08 -21.30 -0.88
N VAL A 289 0.72 -22.39 -0.47
CA VAL A 289 0.03 -23.50 0.22
C VAL A 289 -0.60 -23.03 1.52
N LEU A 290 0.14 -22.32 2.38
CA LEU A 290 -0.38 -21.80 3.64
C LEU A 290 -1.55 -20.82 3.47
N PRO A 291 -1.48 -19.78 2.61
CA PRO A 291 -2.63 -18.92 2.34
C PRO A 291 -3.83 -19.68 1.77
N LEU A 292 -3.61 -20.66 0.88
CA LEU A 292 -4.67 -21.49 0.33
C LEU A 292 -5.38 -22.32 1.40
N GLN A 293 -4.64 -22.89 2.35
CA GLN A 293 -5.23 -23.60 3.49
C GLN A 293 -6.18 -22.70 4.29
N GLN A 294 -5.79 -21.45 4.53
CA GLN A 294 -6.65 -20.49 5.20
C GLN A 294 -7.93 -20.19 4.41
N VAL A 295 -7.82 -20.05 3.09
CA VAL A 295 -8.97 -19.84 2.21
C VAL A 295 -9.89 -21.09 2.21
N ILE A 296 -9.32 -22.28 2.13
CA ILE A 296 -10.07 -23.56 2.17
C ILE A 296 -10.84 -23.69 3.47
N LEU A 297 -10.18 -23.48 4.62
CA LEU A 297 -10.83 -23.53 5.93
C LEU A 297 -11.94 -22.47 6.05
N THR A 298 -11.67 -21.26 5.58
CA THR A 298 -12.68 -20.19 5.58
C THR A 298 -13.91 -20.59 4.79
N ARG A 299 -13.73 -21.14 3.60
CA ARG A 299 -14.83 -21.65 2.76
C ARG A 299 -15.53 -22.84 3.40
N LEU A 300 -14.79 -23.75 4.00
CA LEU A 300 -15.34 -24.90 4.70
C LEU A 300 -16.27 -24.45 5.83
N PHE A 301 -15.82 -23.55 6.71
CA PHE A 301 -16.65 -23.01 7.79
C PHE A 301 -17.86 -22.24 7.27
N GLN A 302 -17.70 -21.47 6.21
CA GLN A 302 -18.81 -20.76 5.56
C GLN A 302 -19.89 -21.72 5.07
N GLN A 303 -19.50 -22.83 4.46
CA GLN A 303 -20.47 -23.80 3.94
C GLN A 303 -21.08 -24.67 5.07
N LEU A 304 -20.29 -25.06 6.05
CA LEU A 304 -20.80 -25.80 7.22
C LEU A 304 -21.85 -24.97 7.98
N SER A 305 -21.64 -23.67 8.12
CA SER A 305 -22.62 -22.81 8.79
C SER A 305 -23.94 -22.63 8.04
N GLN A 306 -23.98 -22.92 6.73
CA GLN A 306 -25.22 -22.91 5.94
C GLN A 306 -26.02 -24.20 6.06
N VAL A 307 -25.33 -25.31 6.37
CA VAL A 307 -25.93 -26.65 6.40
C VAL A 307 -26.26 -27.09 7.83
N TYR A 308 -25.39 -26.76 8.77
CA TYR A 308 -25.45 -27.22 10.15
C TYR A 308 -25.57 -26.05 11.12
N GLU A 309 -26.40 -26.20 12.13
CA GLU A 309 -26.45 -25.29 13.28
C GLU A 309 -25.41 -25.68 14.33
N THR A 310 -25.24 -27.00 14.54
CA THR A 310 -24.26 -27.58 15.46
C THR A 310 -23.50 -28.73 14.80
N VAL A 311 -22.21 -28.84 15.03
CA VAL A 311 -21.33 -29.88 14.46
C VAL A 311 -20.33 -30.33 15.49
N GLU A 312 -20.03 -31.62 15.55
CA GLU A 312 -18.96 -32.14 16.39
C GLU A 312 -17.59 -31.63 15.95
N LEU A 313 -16.78 -31.21 16.90
CA LEU A 313 -15.42 -30.74 16.64
C LEU A 313 -14.57 -31.82 15.95
N LYS A 314 -14.69 -33.07 16.37
CA LYS A 314 -13.99 -34.22 15.76
C LYS A 314 -14.33 -34.39 14.29
N PHE A 315 -15.60 -34.20 13.93
CA PHE A 315 -16.06 -34.28 12.54
C PHE A 315 -15.42 -33.19 11.68
N VAL A 316 -15.35 -31.95 12.16
CA VAL A 316 -14.72 -30.84 11.46
C VAL A 316 -13.22 -31.06 11.29
N LEU A 317 -12.54 -31.58 12.34
CA LEU A 317 -11.12 -31.92 12.26
C LEU A 317 -10.87 -33.03 11.22
N ASN A 318 -11.76 -34.01 11.11
CA ASN A 318 -11.68 -35.05 10.07
C ASN A 318 -11.95 -34.52 8.66
N LEU A 319 -12.78 -33.48 8.51
CA LEU A 319 -12.98 -32.82 7.22
C LEU A 319 -11.78 -31.96 6.81
N ALA A 320 -11.09 -31.36 7.76
CA ALA A 320 -9.96 -30.46 7.54
C ALA A 320 -8.62 -31.21 7.40
N GLN A 321 -8.62 -32.38 6.78
CA GLN A 321 -7.41 -33.15 6.52
C GLN A 321 -6.69 -32.62 5.28
N PHE A 322 -5.44 -32.20 5.47
CA PHE A 322 -4.53 -31.77 4.42
C PHE A 322 -3.43 -32.83 4.19
N PRO A 323 -2.60 -32.72 3.15
CA PRO A 323 -1.44 -33.60 2.96
C PRO A 323 -0.51 -33.60 4.19
N GLU A 324 0.15 -34.72 4.46
CA GLU A 324 0.99 -34.91 5.65
C GLU A 324 2.03 -33.80 5.88
N GLU A 325 2.64 -33.29 4.80
CA GLU A 325 3.61 -32.20 4.89
C GLU A 325 2.99 -30.88 5.41
N PHE A 326 1.69 -30.68 5.22
CA PHE A 326 0.96 -29.46 5.53
C PHE A 326 -0.23 -29.70 6.47
N GLN A 327 -0.24 -30.83 7.15
CA GLN A 327 -1.30 -31.15 8.10
C GLN A 327 -1.35 -30.13 9.22
N MET A 328 -2.54 -29.53 9.41
CA MET A 328 -2.76 -28.60 10.51
C MET A 328 -3.08 -29.37 11.80
N THR A 329 -2.45 -28.96 12.90
CA THR A 329 -2.79 -29.50 14.22
C THR A 329 -4.18 -29.03 14.64
N PRO A 330 -4.93 -29.81 15.43
CA PRO A 330 -6.23 -29.41 15.97
C PRO A 330 -6.19 -28.04 16.65
N ALA A 331 -5.15 -27.77 17.45
CA ALA A 331 -4.94 -26.49 18.09
C ALA A 331 -4.76 -25.33 17.10
N ALA A 332 -4.17 -25.57 15.91
CA ALA A 332 -4.03 -24.56 14.88
C ALA A 332 -5.38 -24.21 14.24
N ILE A 333 -6.26 -25.20 14.05
CA ILE A 333 -7.62 -25.01 13.53
C ILE A 333 -8.47 -24.25 14.55
N GLU A 334 -8.42 -24.61 15.83
CA GLU A 334 -9.10 -23.87 16.90
C GLU A 334 -8.60 -22.42 17.00
N LYS A 335 -7.29 -22.21 16.93
CA LYS A 335 -6.69 -20.86 16.88
C LYS A 335 -7.19 -20.08 15.66
N PHE A 336 -7.35 -20.73 14.52
CA PHE A 336 -7.93 -20.11 13.32
C PHE A 336 -9.36 -19.66 13.56
N ILE A 337 -10.21 -20.52 14.17
CA ILE A 337 -11.60 -20.19 14.54
C ILE A 337 -11.63 -19.01 15.52
N MET A 338 -10.84 -19.06 16.60
CA MET A 338 -10.77 -17.99 17.60
C MET A 338 -10.35 -16.65 16.97
N ASN A 339 -9.36 -16.67 16.08
CA ASN A 339 -8.92 -15.47 15.37
C ASN A 339 -10.02 -14.93 14.43
N GLY A 340 -10.76 -15.80 13.76
CA GLY A 340 -11.91 -15.43 12.93
C GLY A 340 -13.03 -14.81 13.76
N CYS A 341 -13.34 -15.36 14.92
CA CYS A 341 -14.32 -14.82 15.87
C CYS A 341 -13.89 -13.48 16.45
N LYS A 342 -12.61 -13.34 16.84
CA LYS A 342 -12.04 -12.08 17.34
C LYS A 342 -12.12 -10.96 16.30
N LYS A 343 -11.91 -11.27 15.02
CA LYS A 343 -12.01 -10.33 13.92
C LYS A 343 -13.47 -10.01 13.53
N GLY A 344 -14.44 -10.79 14.01
CA GLY A 344 -15.84 -10.68 13.67
C GLY A 344 -16.20 -11.25 12.30
N ASP A 345 -15.32 -12.06 11.72
CA ASP A 345 -15.51 -12.73 10.44
C ASP A 345 -16.29 -14.05 10.59
N LEU A 346 -16.12 -14.72 11.74
CA LEU A 346 -16.82 -15.94 12.13
C LEU A 346 -17.69 -15.66 13.37
N ALA A 347 -18.85 -16.32 13.44
CA ALA A 347 -19.71 -16.37 14.62
C ALA A 347 -19.86 -17.84 15.03
N ILE A 348 -18.81 -18.38 15.65
CA ILE A 348 -18.72 -19.79 16.07
C ILE A 348 -18.44 -19.83 17.56
N ARG A 349 -19.19 -20.64 18.29
CA ARG A 349 -18.93 -20.94 19.69
C ARG A 349 -18.41 -22.37 19.79
N ILE A 350 -17.34 -22.56 20.53
CA ILE A 350 -16.73 -23.87 20.80
C ILE A 350 -17.08 -24.25 22.23
N ASP A 351 -17.70 -25.38 22.40
CA ASP A 351 -17.90 -26.02 23.70
C ASP A 351 -17.00 -27.24 23.82
N HIS A 352 -15.95 -27.12 24.63
CA HIS A 352 -14.99 -28.21 24.84
C HIS A 352 -15.53 -29.32 25.76
N ALA A 353 -16.56 -29.02 26.58
CA ALA A 353 -17.15 -30.05 27.46
C ALA A 353 -17.94 -31.10 26.65
N THR A 354 -18.67 -30.63 25.65
CA THR A 354 -19.46 -31.50 24.75
C THR A 354 -18.73 -31.81 23.45
N GLY A 355 -17.62 -31.10 23.14
CA GLY A 355 -16.89 -31.24 21.89
C GLY A 355 -17.64 -30.75 20.66
N VAL A 356 -18.54 -29.78 20.81
CA VAL A 356 -19.44 -29.29 19.77
C VAL A 356 -19.09 -27.88 19.36
N LEU A 357 -19.19 -27.61 18.04
CA LEU A 357 -19.17 -26.28 17.44
C LEU A 357 -20.59 -25.83 17.17
N THR A 358 -20.97 -24.67 17.67
CA THR A 358 -22.27 -24.04 17.41
C THR A 358 -22.07 -22.81 16.54
N PHE A 359 -22.81 -22.72 15.45
CA PHE A 359 -22.79 -21.55 14.55
C PHE A 359 -23.87 -20.56 15.00
N ASP A 360 -23.47 -19.41 15.53
CA ASP A 360 -24.39 -18.35 15.94
C ASP A 360 -24.95 -17.62 14.72
N SER A 361 -26.24 -17.72 14.46
CA SER A 361 -26.95 -16.93 13.47
C SER A 361 -27.53 -15.67 14.11
N ASP A 362 -26.89 -14.52 13.92
CA ASP A 362 -27.45 -13.24 14.39
C ASP A 362 -28.51 -12.73 13.41
N VAL A 363 -29.76 -13.03 13.69
CA VAL A 363 -30.92 -12.67 12.86
C VAL A 363 -31.06 -11.15 12.67
N PHE A 364 -30.61 -10.37 13.63
CA PHE A 364 -30.72 -8.91 13.61
C PHE A 364 -29.56 -8.18 12.89
N SER A 365 -28.46 -8.87 12.61
CA SER A 365 -27.31 -8.25 11.93
C SER A 365 -27.58 -7.92 10.47
N SER A 366 -28.54 -8.61 9.83
CA SER A 366 -28.96 -8.34 8.45
C SER A 366 -29.89 -7.13 8.31
N ALA A 367 -30.58 -6.72 9.37
CA ALA A 367 -31.50 -5.58 9.35
C ALA A 367 -30.75 -4.23 9.18
N ARG A 368 -29.48 -4.14 9.64
CA ARG A 368 -28.65 -2.92 9.47
C ARG A 368 -28.17 -2.69 8.04
N ALA A 369 -28.12 -3.73 7.21
CA ALA A 369 -27.72 -3.62 5.81
C ALA A 369 -28.85 -3.15 4.87
N LEU A 370 -30.07 -3.02 5.37
CA LEU A 370 -31.30 -2.81 4.58
C LEU A 370 -31.92 -1.43 4.69
N HIS A 371 -31.31 -0.47 5.40
CA HIS A 371 -31.79 0.91 5.34
C HIS A 371 -31.20 1.59 4.09
N PRO A 372 -32.01 1.76 3.02
CA PRO A 372 -31.58 2.47 1.81
C PRO A 372 -31.42 3.98 2.01
N GLY A 373 -31.54 4.46 3.25
CA GLY A 373 -31.53 5.89 3.57
C GLY A 373 -30.26 6.48 4.18
N SER A 374 -29.24 5.68 4.52
CA SER A 374 -28.05 6.22 5.17
C SER A 374 -26.79 6.03 4.35
N GLY A 375 -26.72 6.62 3.18
CA GLY A 375 -25.50 6.43 2.41
C GLY A 375 -25.44 7.00 1.02
N SER A 376 -25.98 8.18 0.82
CA SER A 376 -25.53 8.97 -0.33
C SER A 376 -24.16 9.56 -0.01
N GLY A 377 -23.09 8.93 -0.46
CA GLY A 377 -21.80 9.60 -0.40
C GLY A 377 -20.59 8.74 -0.12
N SER A 378 -20.58 7.50 -0.59
CA SER A 378 -19.30 6.78 -0.71
C SER A 378 -19.48 5.63 -1.69
N ALA A 379 -19.15 5.90 -2.94
CA ALA A 379 -18.82 4.84 -3.89
C ALA A 379 -17.67 4.03 -3.28
N GLY A 380 -17.95 2.85 -2.76
CA GLY A 380 -16.91 2.00 -2.16
C GLY A 380 -17.26 1.39 -0.82
N SER A 381 -18.56 1.32 -0.45
CA SER A 381 -18.95 0.36 0.55
C SER A 381 -18.70 -1.03 -0.05
N GLU A 382 -17.46 -1.54 0.12
CA GLU A 382 -17.18 -2.95 -0.04
C GLU A 382 -18.27 -3.69 0.72
N ILE A 383 -19.10 -4.40 -0.03
CA ILE A 383 -20.00 -5.40 0.55
C ILE A 383 -19.04 -6.36 1.26
N VAL A 384 -18.92 -6.16 2.57
CA VAL A 384 -18.13 -7.05 3.42
C VAL A 384 -18.77 -8.41 3.27
N GLN A 385 -18.16 -9.25 2.46
CA GLN A 385 -18.54 -10.63 2.31
C GLN A 385 -18.37 -11.28 3.68
N ARG A 386 -19.46 -11.41 4.41
CA ARG A 386 -19.45 -12.17 5.66
C ARG A 386 -19.16 -13.60 5.32
N LEU A 387 -18.30 -14.24 6.12
CA LEU A 387 -18.00 -15.66 6.01
C LEU A 387 -19.24 -16.53 6.17
N GLN A 388 -20.20 -16.07 6.94
CA GLN A 388 -21.47 -16.74 7.18
C GLN A 388 -22.60 -15.92 6.57
N SER A 389 -23.38 -16.56 5.70
CA SER A 389 -24.66 -16.01 5.26
C SER A 389 -25.69 -16.21 6.37
N THR A 390 -26.39 -15.15 6.72
CA THR A 390 -27.51 -15.28 7.69
C THR A 390 -28.66 -16.06 7.08
N PRO A 391 -29.46 -16.78 7.86
CA PRO A 391 -30.67 -17.46 7.35
C PRO A 391 -31.56 -16.53 6.53
N ALA A 392 -31.71 -15.26 6.95
CA ALA A 392 -32.47 -14.25 6.23
C ALA A 392 -31.88 -13.93 4.85
N GLU A 393 -30.54 -13.91 4.70
CA GLU A 393 -29.87 -13.72 3.41
C GLU A 393 -30.05 -14.93 2.50
N ILE A 394 -30.01 -16.14 3.05
CA ILE A 394 -30.27 -17.38 2.30
C ILE A 394 -31.68 -17.38 1.77
N VAL A 395 -32.69 -17.13 2.63
CA VAL A 395 -34.10 -17.04 2.22
C VAL A 395 -34.29 -15.98 1.14
N ARG A 396 -33.69 -14.79 1.31
CA ARG A 396 -33.77 -13.70 0.33
C ARG A 396 -33.15 -14.10 -0.99
N SER A 397 -31.99 -14.77 -0.98
CA SER A 397 -31.34 -15.25 -2.21
C SER A 397 -32.20 -16.30 -2.93
N GLN A 398 -32.81 -17.20 -2.21
CA GLN A 398 -33.72 -18.20 -2.78
C GLN A 398 -35.02 -17.54 -3.33
N LEU A 399 -35.58 -16.59 -2.61
CA LEU A 399 -36.73 -15.81 -3.10
C LEU A 399 -36.39 -15.02 -4.36
N THR A 400 -35.17 -14.46 -4.44
CA THR A 400 -34.69 -13.76 -5.64
C THR A 400 -34.53 -14.71 -6.83
N ARG A 401 -34.05 -15.94 -6.60
CA ARG A 401 -33.97 -16.97 -7.65
C ARG A 401 -35.36 -17.39 -8.11
N LEU A 402 -36.25 -17.62 -7.16
CA LEU A 402 -37.64 -17.96 -7.46
C LEU A 402 -38.33 -16.86 -8.25
N SER A 403 -38.19 -15.60 -7.83
CA SER A 403 -38.79 -14.46 -8.53
C SER A 403 -38.27 -14.32 -9.96
N LYS A 404 -36.95 -14.56 -10.19
CA LYS A 404 -36.40 -14.59 -11.54
C LYS A 404 -36.96 -15.73 -12.38
N ALA A 405 -37.05 -16.93 -11.81
CA ALA A 405 -37.63 -18.09 -12.52
C ALA A 405 -39.09 -17.82 -12.87
N LEU A 406 -39.90 -17.35 -11.92
CA LEU A 406 -41.30 -16.97 -12.15
C LEU A 406 -41.42 -15.87 -13.22
N TYR A 407 -40.56 -14.86 -13.17
CA TYR A 407 -40.57 -13.80 -14.16
C TYR A 407 -40.30 -14.34 -15.59
N ILE A 408 -39.31 -15.22 -15.75
CA ILE A 408 -39.03 -15.88 -17.03
C ILE A 408 -40.23 -16.74 -17.46
N THR A 409 -40.81 -17.49 -16.53
CA THR A 409 -41.99 -18.33 -16.82
C THR A 409 -43.18 -17.49 -17.28
N CYS A 410 -43.46 -16.36 -16.62
CA CYS A 410 -44.50 -15.43 -17.06
C CYS A 410 -44.26 -14.88 -18.46
N GLN A 411 -42.99 -14.60 -18.80
CA GLN A 411 -42.63 -14.17 -20.18
C GLN A 411 -42.92 -15.23 -21.25
N TYR A 412 -42.80 -16.52 -20.91
CA TYR A 412 -43.09 -17.63 -21.83
C TYR A 412 -44.58 -17.97 -21.92
N VAL A 413 -45.31 -17.89 -20.81
CA VAL A 413 -46.71 -18.30 -20.72
C VAL A 413 -47.64 -17.21 -21.24
N ASP A 414 -47.33 -15.96 -20.97
CA ASP A 414 -48.20 -14.83 -21.33
C ASP A 414 -47.56 -13.96 -22.43
N PRO A 415 -48.03 -14.05 -23.69
CA PRO A 415 -47.51 -13.24 -24.79
C PRO A 415 -47.76 -11.74 -24.61
N THR A 416 -48.80 -11.35 -23.83
CA THR A 416 -49.15 -9.94 -23.57
C THR A 416 -48.27 -9.31 -22.50
N PHE A 417 -47.56 -10.12 -21.70
CA PHE A 417 -46.69 -9.67 -20.61
C PHE A 417 -45.67 -8.61 -21.02
N ASN A 418 -45.03 -8.81 -22.18
CA ASN A 418 -44.07 -7.86 -22.70
C ASN A 418 -44.69 -6.55 -23.18
N GLU A 419 -45.91 -6.62 -23.75
CA GLU A 419 -46.67 -5.44 -24.20
C GLU A 419 -47.11 -4.59 -23.01
N ASP A 420 -47.64 -5.21 -21.98
CA ASP A 420 -48.07 -4.52 -20.76
C ASP A 420 -46.90 -3.90 -20.01
N ARG A 421 -45.77 -4.57 -20.03
CA ARG A 421 -44.51 -4.01 -19.52
C ARG A 421 -44.05 -2.79 -20.32
N GLN A 422 -44.15 -2.83 -21.64
CA GLN A 422 -43.81 -1.67 -22.50
C GLN A 422 -44.79 -0.51 -22.26
N LYS A 423 -46.07 -0.80 -22.12
CA LYS A 423 -47.11 0.21 -21.76
C LYS A 423 -46.80 0.83 -20.38
N ALA A 424 -46.45 0.01 -19.39
CA ALA A 424 -46.08 0.47 -18.05
C ALA A 424 -44.78 1.32 -18.07
N LYS A 425 -43.78 0.94 -18.87
CA LYS A 425 -42.56 1.73 -19.08
C LYS A 425 -42.90 3.07 -19.75
N ALA A 426 -43.70 3.08 -20.80
CA ALA A 426 -44.12 4.29 -21.49
C ALA A 426 -44.91 5.22 -20.57
N ALA A 427 -45.76 4.68 -19.73
CA ALA A 427 -46.49 5.46 -18.73
C ALA A 427 -45.57 6.02 -17.61
N ALA A 428 -44.53 5.27 -17.23
CA ALA A 428 -43.52 5.74 -16.30
C ALA A 428 -42.66 6.83 -16.89
N LEU A 429 -42.27 6.69 -18.18
CA LEU A 429 -41.51 7.70 -18.91
C LEU A 429 -42.28 9.04 -19.00
N LYS A 430 -43.57 8.97 -19.40
CA LYS A 430 -44.44 10.16 -19.44
C LYS A 430 -44.55 10.87 -18.09
N ARG A 431 -44.63 10.08 -16.98
CA ARG A 431 -44.64 10.65 -15.62
C ARG A 431 -43.28 11.30 -15.26
N ALA A 432 -42.19 10.68 -15.67
CA ALA A 432 -40.84 11.22 -15.46
C ALA A 432 -40.65 12.52 -16.28
N GLU A 433 -41.08 12.53 -17.54
CA GLU A 433 -41.03 13.74 -18.39
C GLU A 433 -41.86 14.89 -17.79
N ALA A 434 -43.06 14.61 -17.30
CA ALA A 434 -43.91 15.61 -16.64
C ALA A 434 -43.33 16.13 -15.31
N GLY A 435 -42.45 15.36 -14.67
CA GLY A 435 -41.75 15.76 -13.45
C GLY A 435 -40.38 16.39 -13.68
N ALA A 436 -39.82 16.30 -14.90
CA ALA A 436 -38.45 16.65 -15.21
C ALA A 436 -38.14 18.14 -14.93
N ASP A 437 -39.06 19.04 -15.28
CA ASP A 437 -38.85 20.47 -15.04
C ASP A 437 -38.80 20.82 -13.55
N LYS A 438 -39.64 20.13 -12.76
CA LYS A 438 -39.66 20.29 -11.30
C LYS A 438 -38.37 19.77 -10.65
N GLU A 439 -37.92 18.59 -11.07
CA GLU A 439 -36.65 18.01 -10.61
C GLU A 439 -35.46 18.87 -11.03
N HIS A 440 -35.51 19.46 -12.21
CA HIS A 440 -34.46 20.35 -12.69
C HIS A 440 -34.35 21.61 -11.82
N LEU A 441 -35.49 22.25 -11.51
CA LEU A 441 -35.51 23.40 -10.60
C LEU A 441 -35.05 23.04 -9.19
N ASP A 442 -35.48 21.90 -8.66
CA ASP A 442 -35.01 21.41 -7.36
C ASP A 442 -33.51 21.09 -7.35
N THR A 443 -32.99 20.58 -8.47
CA THR A 443 -31.56 20.30 -8.63
C THR A 443 -30.73 21.57 -8.67
N ILE A 444 -31.21 22.61 -9.39
CA ILE A 444 -30.55 23.92 -9.42
C ILE A 444 -30.54 24.53 -8.02
N ALA A 445 -31.69 24.53 -7.32
CA ALA A 445 -31.79 25.05 -5.97
C ALA A 445 -30.84 24.31 -4.99
N ARG A 446 -30.75 22.99 -5.09
CA ARG A 446 -29.79 22.19 -4.30
C ARG A 446 -28.33 22.52 -4.65
N SER A 447 -28.02 22.70 -5.95
CA SER A 447 -26.68 23.07 -6.39
C SER A 447 -26.24 24.41 -5.83
N GLU A 448 -27.15 25.43 -5.81
CA GLU A 448 -26.89 26.72 -5.21
C GLU A 448 -26.62 26.66 -3.70
N VAL A 449 -27.41 25.84 -2.98
CA VAL A 449 -27.18 25.60 -1.54
C VAL A 449 -25.83 24.95 -1.28
N ILE A 450 -25.48 23.94 -2.08
CA ILE A 450 -24.17 23.25 -1.98
C ILE A 450 -23.03 24.22 -2.30
N GLN A 451 -23.21 25.08 -3.30
CA GLN A 451 -22.20 26.08 -3.67
C GLN A 451 -22.00 27.10 -2.55
N LYS A 452 -23.08 27.62 -1.97
CA LYS A 452 -23.01 28.51 -0.79
C LYS A 452 -22.34 27.84 0.40
N MET A 453 -22.64 26.55 0.66
CA MET A 453 -21.96 25.80 1.71
C MET A 453 -20.45 25.63 1.45
N LYS A 454 -20.07 25.38 0.20
CA LYS A 454 -18.65 25.31 -0.20
C LYS A 454 -17.94 26.65 -0.03
N GLU A 455 -18.57 27.74 -0.42
CA GLU A 455 -18.04 29.09 -0.27
C GLU A 455 -17.87 29.48 1.21
N THR A 456 -18.88 29.19 2.06
CA THR A 456 -18.78 29.42 3.50
C THR A 456 -17.69 28.58 4.15
N ALA A 457 -17.55 27.31 3.76
CA ALA A 457 -16.49 26.44 4.25
C ALA A 457 -15.10 26.91 3.80
N ALA A 458 -14.97 27.35 2.53
CA ALA A 458 -13.71 27.90 2.01
C ALA A 458 -13.32 29.20 2.72
N ASN A 459 -14.30 30.09 2.95
CA ASN A 459 -14.07 31.34 3.68
C ASN A 459 -13.67 31.09 5.14
N ALA A 460 -14.29 30.09 5.80
CA ALA A 460 -13.93 29.70 7.17
C ALA A 460 -12.52 29.13 7.24
N LEU A 461 -12.12 28.35 6.23
CA LEU A 461 -10.77 27.78 6.12
C LEU A 461 -9.73 28.87 5.90
N ALA A 462 -10.01 29.80 4.96
CA ALA A 462 -9.14 30.95 4.69
C ALA A 462 -9.03 31.89 5.92
N ALA A 463 -10.09 32.04 6.70
CA ALA A 463 -10.06 32.81 7.94
C ALA A 463 -9.14 32.14 8.99
N LYS A 464 -9.22 30.82 9.15
CA LYS A 464 -8.33 30.04 10.04
C LYS A 464 -6.87 30.14 9.61
N GLU A 465 -6.60 29.99 8.31
CA GLU A 465 -5.23 30.12 7.79
C GLU A 465 -4.65 31.52 8.02
N ARG A 466 -5.47 32.58 7.86
CA ARG A 466 -5.05 33.95 8.17
C ARG A 466 -4.76 34.13 9.66
N GLU A 467 -5.59 33.59 10.52
CA GLU A 467 -5.38 33.63 11.97
C GLU A 467 -4.11 32.89 12.40
N GLU A 468 -3.87 31.70 11.86
CA GLU A 468 -2.64 30.93 12.08
C GLU A 468 -1.41 31.67 11.55
N ALA A 469 -1.50 32.26 10.38
CA ALA A 469 -0.42 33.07 9.80
C ALA A 469 -0.12 34.31 10.67
N GLN A 470 -1.15 34.97 11.21
CA GLN A 470 -0.97 36.09 12.15
C GLN A 470 -0.31 35.64 13.45
N LYS A 471 -0.77 34.55 14.05
CA LYS A 471 -0.15 33.97 15.26
C LYS A 471 1.30 33.57 15.02
N LYS A 472 1.60 33.03 13.84
CA LYS A 472 2.97 32.69 13.44
C LYS A 472 3.86 33.92 13.28
N ARG A 473 3.33 35.00 12.68
CA ARG A 473 4.05 36.28 12.57
C ARG A 473 4.29 36.92 13.94
N GLN A 474 3.28 36.91 14.81
CA GLN A 474 3.43 37.42 16.18
C GLN A 474 4.50 36.67 16.95
N ARG A 475 4.49 35.33 16.93
CA ARG A 475 5.55 34.52 17.54
C ARG A 475 6.94 34.79 16.97
N GLN A 476 7.05 35.00 15.68
CA GLN A 476 8.33 35.38 15.07
C GLN A 476 8.80 36.76 15.53
N GLN A 477 7.90 37.74 15.62
CA GLN A 477 8.22 39.06 16.15
C GLN A 477 8.63 39.02 17.63
N GLU A 478 7.94 38.25 18.46
CA GLU A 478 8.29 38.04 19.88
C GLU A 478 9.68 37.38 20.01
N LEU A 479 9.99 36.37 19.18
CA LEU A 479 11.29 35.72 19.17
C LEU A 479 12.40 36.69 18.75
N GLN A 480 12.16 37.52 17.71
CA GLN A 480 13.11 38.53 17.26
C GLN A 480 13.31 39.62 18.32
N ALA A 481 12.24 40.08 18.96
CA ALA A 481 12.32 41.05 20.03
C ALA A 481 13.10 40.49 21.25
N ALA A 482 12.86 39.26 21.62
CA ALA A 482 13.59 38.58 22.70
C ALA A 482 15.08 38.40 22.34
N GLU A 483 15.41 38.11 21.09
CA GLU A 483 16.79 37.98 20.60
C GLU A 483 17.51 39.33 20.62
N VAL A 484 16.85 40.40 20.18
CA VAL A 484 17.39 41.76 20.24
C VAL A 484 17.61 42.20 21.71
N GLN A 485 16.66 41.89 22.61
CA GLN A 485 16.86 42.16 24.03
C GLN A 485 18.05 41.39 24.61
N ARG A 486 18.19 40.12 24.29
CA ARG A 486 19.32 39.29 24.72
C ARG A 486 20.67 39.86 24.26
N LEU A 487 20.74 40.28 22.97
CA LEU A 487 21.93 40.91 22.41
C LEU A 487 22.24 42.27 23.10
N ALA A 488 21.21 43.06 23.37
CA ALA A 488 21.38 44.34 24.11
C ALA A 488 21.86 44.12 25.54
N ASP A 489 21.32 43.13 26.25
CA ASP A 489 21.75 42.80 27.61
C ASP A 489 23.18 42.21 27.60
N GLU A 490 23.54 41.40 26.64
CA GLU A 490 24.92 40.91 26.48
C GLU A 490 25.91 42.05 26.17
N GLN A 491 25.50 43.03 25.37
CA GLN A 491 26.32 44.22 25.12
C GLN A 491 26.51 45.03 26.42
N ARG A 492 25.42 45.26 27.20
CA ARG A 492 25.49 45.94 28.50
C ARG A 492 26.39 45.20 29.47
N GLU A 493 26.32 43.87 29.51
CA GLU A 493 27.24 43.08 30.36
C GLU A 493 28.70 43.20 29.91
N ARG A 494 28.95 43.19 28.60
CA ARG A 494 30.32 43.38 28.07
C ARG A 494 30.85 44.78 28.40
N GLU A 495 30.02 45.81 28.27
CA GLU A 495 30.41 47.19 28.69
C GLU A 495 30.63 47.28 30.18
N ALA A 496 29.76 46.71 31.02
CA ALA A 496 29.92 46.66 32.44
C ALA A 496 31.21 45.92 32.89
N ARG A 497 31.57 44.84 32.19
CA ARG A 497 32.83 44.11 32.42
C ARG A 497 34.05 44.97 32.02
N ARG A 498 33.94 45.70 30.92
CA ARG A 498 35.01 46.63 30.47
C ARG A 498 35.20 47.74 31.53
N ILE A 499 34.13 48.37 31.97
CA ILE A 499 34.16 49.41 32.98
C ILE A 499 34.75 48.90 34.31
N ARG A 500 34.39 47.68 34.74
CA ARG A 500 34.98 47.06 35.94
C ARG A 500 36.46 46.77 35.75
N GLN A 501 36.89 46.28 34.60
CA GLN A 501 38.30 46.02 34.30
C GLN A 501 39.11 47.31 34.24
N GLU A 502 38.55 48.41 33.72
CA GLU A 502 39.17 49.72 33.75
C GLU A 502 39.27 50.28 35.16
N GLN A 503 38.21 50.16 35.96
CA GLN A 503 38.21 50.55 37.35
C GLN A 503 39.25 49.76 38.17
N GLU A 504 39.33 48.43 37.95
CA GLU A 504 40.35 47.60 38.61
C GLU A 504 41.80 47.99 38.18
N LYS A 505 41.98 48.34 36.89
CA LYS A 505 43.31 48.82 36.41
C LYS A 505 43.66 50.16 37.08
N VAL A 506 42.72 51.09 37.11
CA VAL A 506 42.95 52.39 37.76
C VAL A 506 43.28 52.21 39.26
N GLN A 507 42.52 51.36 39.97
CA GLN A 507 42.79 51.04 41.37
C GLN A 507 44.13 50.36 41.56
N ARG A 508 44.57 49.46 40.65
CA ARG A 508 45.89 48.85 40.73
C ARG A 508 47.00 49.88 40.45
N GLU A 509 46.79 50.76 39.49
CA GLU A 509 47.76 51.86 39.21
C GLU A 509 47.85 52.85 40.37
N GLU A 510 46.71 53.16 41.00
CA GLU A 510 46.70 54.00 42.24
C GLU A 510 47.39 53.30 43.40
N MET A 511 47.11 52.01 43.58
CA MET A 511 47.79 51.19 44.60
C MET A 511 49.30 51.08 44.31
N GLU A 512 49.71 50.92 43.09
CA GLU A 512 51.12 50.92 42.68
C GLU A 512 51.79 52.28 42.87
N ARG A 513 51.07 53.40 42.62
CA ARG A 513 51.56 54.76 42.90
C ARG A 513 51.76 54.95 44.37
N GLN A 514 50.74 54.61 45.19
CA GLN A 514 50.86 54.69 46.65
C GLN A 514 51.99 53.80 47.18
N LEU A 515 52.18 52.62 46.63
CA LEU A 515 53.26 51.71 47.03
C LEU A 515 54.65 52.26 46.59
N LYS A 516 54.74 52.97 45.45
CA LYS A 516 55.94 53.67 45.00
C LYS A 516 56.24 54.90 45.87
N GLU A 517 55.22 55.68 46.26
CA GLU A 517 55.36 56.80 47.20
C GLU A 517 55.80 56.35 48.59
N LEU A 518 55.21 55.25 49.10
CA LEU A 518 55.64 54.60 50.32
C LEU A 518 57.09 54.08 50.27
N LYS A 519 57.51 53.49 49.15
CA LYS A 519 58.89 53.03 48.92
C LYS A 519 59.88 54.19 48.79
N GLN A 520 59.46 55.36 48.28
CA GLN A 520 60.31 56.56 48.21
C GLN A 520 60.38 57.28 49.60
N GLY A 521 59.32 57.23 50.39
CA GLY A 521 59.31 57.78 51.73
C GLY A 521 60.18 57.00 52.73
N VAL A 522 60.44 55.72 52.50
CA VAL A 522 61.27 54.85 53.34
C VAL A 522 62.77 54.95 53.00
N LYS A 523 63.16 55.59 51.89
CA LYS A 523 64.58 55.83 51.55
C LYS A 523 65.22 57.11 52.16
N GLY A 524 64.52 57.81 53.01
CA GLY A 524 64.91 59.08 53.64
C GLY A 524 65.18 59.07 55.14
N VAL A 525 65.38 57.90 55.74
CA VAL A 525 65.72 57.81 57.15
C VAL A 525 67.00 57.01 57.26
N ASP A 526 68.10 57.71 57.18
CA ASP A 526 69.39 57.26 57.74
C ASP A 526 69.31 57.46 59.30
N ILE A 527 69.57 56.37 59.98
CA ILE A 527 69.71 56.35 61.43
C ILE A 527 71.23 56.29 61.69
N ASP A 528 71.70 57.33 62.23
CA ASP A 528 72.85 57.25 63.09
C ASP A 528 72.43 56.57 64.43
#